data_7823ced0ceeee3637ea25366d03de30d
#
_entry.id   7823ced0ceeee3637ea25366d03de30d
#
_cell.length_a   1.000
_cell.length_b   1.000
_cell.length_c   1.000
_cell.angle_alpha   90.00
_cell.angle_beta   90.00
_cell.angle_gamma   90.00
#
_symmetry.space_group_name_H-M   'P 1'
#
loop_
_entity.id
_entity.type
_entity.pdbx_description
1 polymer ?
#
loop_
_entity_poly.entity_id
_entity_poly.type
_entity_poly.pdbx_seq_one_letter_code
_entity_poly.pdbx_strand_id
1 'polypeptide(L)'
;MVDIGMVSREIYPEEVKKGAFAFAVTKDAVVAVMSAQNPALKEILAIGLTPEAGNNIWITGKYKTWGQAFNIKSKVPIHVYTRSDACGAAEVWAKYFGKKQEDLLGSGVFGDPGLALAAKKDPIGIGYNNIGYAYDFNTKKQLSGIRVVPIDLNKNGKIDPDENFYDSMNDLIDAIAKGKYPSPPARDLYFVTNGKPKNKLVIEFIKWVLADGQKYVNETGYINLSKDIINKGITNLK
;
A
#
# COMPACT_ATOMS: atom_id res chain seq x y z
N MET A 1 -1.25 -25.80 -15.86
CA MET A 1 -1.82 -24.50 -16.31
C MET A 1 -2.73 -24.03 -15.20
N VAL A 2 -2.68 -22.77 -14.82
CA VAL A 2 -3.57 -22.18 -13.79
C VAL A 2 -4.71 -21.46 -14.50
N ASP A 3 -5.92 -21.52 -13.94
CA ASP A 3 -7.09 -20.85 -14.50
C ASP A 3 -7.17 -19.37 -14.10
N ILE A 4 -6.68 -19.01 -12.90
CA ILE A 4 -6.72 -17.68 -12.34
C ILE A 4 -5.34 -17.33 -11.77
N GLY A 5 -4.78 -16.21 -12.21
CA GLY A 5 -3.62 -15.55 -11.59
C GLY A 5 -4.08 -14.42 -10.65
N MET A 6 -3.30 -14.16 -9.60
CA MET A 6 -3.53 -13.03 -8.69
C MET A 6 -2.47 -11.96 -8.94
N VAL A 7 -2.91 -10.71 -9.15
CA VAL A 7 -2.01 -9.59 -9.44
C VAL A 7 -2.34 -8.42 -8.51
N SER A 8 -1.32 -7.89 -7.85
CA SER A 8 -1.41 -6.80 -6.87
C SER A 8 -0.86 -5.47 -7.40
N ARG A 9 -1.04 -5.20 -8.67
CA ARG A 9 -0.72 -3.96 -9.39
C ARG A 9 -1.62 -3.81 -10.60
N GLU A 10 -1.54 -2.70 -11.29
CA GLU A 10 -2.20 -2.56 -12.59
C GLU A 10 -1.70 -3.59 -13.61
N ILE A 11 -2.61 -4.01 -14.47
CA ILE A 11 -2.28 -4.90 -15.58
C ILE A 11 -1.66 -4.06 -16.70
N TYR A 12 -0.45 -4.43 -17.12
CA TYR A 12 0.25 -3.68 -18.14
C TYR A 12 -0.38 -3.86 -19.54
N PRO A 13 -0.30 -2.84 -20.41
CA PRO A 13 -0.82 -2.93 -21.77
C PRO A 13 -0.28 -4.13 -22.55
N GLU A 14 0.97 -4.53 -22.31
CA GLU A 14 1.61 -5.70 -22.95
C GLU A 14 1.00 -7.01 -22.48
N GLU A 15 0.56 -7.09 -21.23
CA GLU A 15 -0.14 -8.26 -20.68
C GLU A 15 -1.53 -8.36 -21.28
N VAL A 16 -2.25 -7.24 -21.42
CA VAL A 16 -3.55 -7.19 -22.09
C VAL A 16 -3.44 -7.65 -23.54
N LYS A 17 -2.41 -7.19 -24.27
CA LYS A 17 -2.15 -7.64 -25.65
C LYS A 17 -1.85 -9.14 -25.74
N LYS A 18 -1.30 -9.74 -24.69
CA LYS A 18 -1.05 -11.18 -24.60
C LYS A 18 -2.26 -11.99 -24.10
N GLY A 19 -3.40 -11.33 -23.89
CA GLY A 19 -4.65 -11.98 -23.51
C GLY A 19 -5.00 -11.90 -22.03
N ALA A 20 -4.28 -11.12 -21.23
CA ALA A 20 -4.68 -10.92 -19.84
C ALA A 20 -6.06 -10.27 -19.76
N PHE A 21 -7.00 -10.94 -19.10
CA PHE A 21 -8.35 -10.46 -18.85
C PHE A 21 -8.56 -10.35 -17.34
N ALA A 22 -8.73 -9.13 -16.84
CA ALA A 22 -8.65 -8.83 -15.43
C ALA A 22 -10.00 -8.46 -14.81
N PHE A 23 -10.20 -8.93 -13.57
CA PHE A 23 -11.31 -8.57 -12.71
C PHE A 23 -10.74 -7.97 -11.43
N ALA A 24 -11.02 -6.70 -11.15
CA ALA A 24 -10.75 -6.15 -9.83
C ALA A 24 -11.63 -6.88 -8.81
N VAL A 25 -11.02 -7.38 -7.73
CA VAL A 25 -11.73 -8.21 -6.73
C VAL A 25 -11.73 -7.57 -5.34
N THR A 26 -10.76 -6.75 -5.05
CA THR A 26 -10.65 -5.97 -3.81
C THR A 26 -9.66 -4.83 -3.98
N LYS A 27 -9.50 -4.01 -2.95
CA LYS A 27 -8.49 -2.96 -2.83
C LYS A 27 -7.54 -3.23 -1.68
N ASP A 28 -6.32 -2.69 -1.79
CA ASP A 28 -5.30 -2.66 -0.76
C ASP A 28 -4.57 -1.31 -0.81
N ALA A 29 -3.73 -1.02 0.17
CA ALA A 29 -2.84 0.11 0.12
C ALA A 29 -1.48 -0.20 0.76
N VAL A 30 -0.48 0.54 0.32
CA VAL A 30 0.86 0.54 0.91
C VAL A 30 1.01 1.80 1.72
N VAL A 31 1.53 1.67 2.94
CA VAL A 31 1.77 2.77 3.88
C VAL A 31 3.24 2.85 4.27
N ALA A 32 3.74 4.06 4.50
CA ALA A 32 5.06 4.23 5.10
C ALA A 32 5.02 3.77 6.57
N VAL A 33 6.04 3.04 6.99
CA VAL A 33 6.16 2.50 8.35
C VAL A 33 7.52 2.81 8.96
N MET A 34 7.55 3.09 10.24
CA MET A 34 8.77 3.31 11.02
C MET A 34 8.67 2.68 12.40
N SER A 35 9.78 2.64 13.14
CA SER A 35 9.79 2.19 14.53
C SER A 35 9.01 3.14 15.45
N ALA A 36 8.23 2.55 16.36
CA ALA A 36 7.60 3.31 17.46
C ALA A 36 8.62 3.89 18.46
N GLN A 37 9.91 3.48 18.37
CA GLN A 37 11.01 3.97 19.20
C GLN A 37 11.79 5.10 18.51
N ASN A 38 11.32 5.62 17.38
CA ASN A 38 12.00 6.70 16.68
C ASN A 38 12.14 7.93 17.59
N PRO A 39 13.35 8.50 17.75
CA PRO A 39 13.58 9.64 18.66
C PRO A 39 12.81 10.91 18.26
N ALA A 40 12.42 11.05 16.99
CA ALA A 40 11.63 12.18 16.48
C ALA A 40 10.16 11.80 16.19
N LEU A 41 9.66 10.69 16.76
CA LEU A 41 8.36 10.13 16.46
C LEU A 41 7.23 11.15 16.49
N LYS A 42 7.12 11.94 17.55
CA LYS A 42 6.01 12.90 17.74
C LYS A 42 6.01 13.99 16.66
N GLU A 43 7.19 14.50 16.32
CA GLU A 43 7.33 15.54 15.30
C GLU A 43 7.01 14.99 13.91
N ILE A 44 7.51 13.80 13.59
CA ILE A 44 7.25 13.12 12.30
C ILE A 44 5.75 12.87 12.11
N LEU A 45 5.06 12.35 13.13
CA LEU A 45 3.62 12.07 13.06
C LEU A 45 2.77 13.34 12.96
N ALA A 46 3.23 14.45 13.53
CA ALA A 46 2.53 15.73 13.47
C ALA A 46 2.70 16.42 12.11
N ILE A 47 3.86 16.26 11.47
CA ILE A 47 4.20 16.89 10.19
C ILE A 47 3.71 16.07 9.01
N GLY A 48 3.91 14.74 9.04
CA GLY A 48 3.57 13.85 7.94
C GLY A 48 4.61 13.82 6.81
N LEU A 49 4.51 12.78 5.98
CA LEU A 49 5.39 12.54 4.83
C LEU A 49 4.81 13.21 3.59
N THR A 50 5.49 14.22 3.06
CA THR A 50 5.12 14.75 1.74
C THR A 50 5.58 13.83 0.61
N PRO A 51 4.93 13.84 -0.57
CA PRO A 51 5.42 13.09 -1.74
C PRO A 51 6.85 13.46 -2.13
N GLU A 52 7.24 14.74 -1.95
CA GLU A 52 8.60 15.19 -2.22
C GLU A 52 9.59 14.57 -1.23
N ALA A 53 9.28 14.56 0.06
CA ALA A 53 10.14 13.93 1.06
C ALA A 53 10.30 12.44 0.80
N GLY A 54 9.21 11.73 0.46
CA GLY A 54 9.26 10.33 0.07
C GLY A 54 10.15 10.09 -1.15
N ASN A 55 10.01 10.89 -2.20
CA ASN A 55 10.89 10.81 -3.37
C ASN A 55 12.36 11.05 -3.00
N ASN A 56 12.64 12.01 -2.11
CA ASN A 56 14.01 12.29 -1.69
C ASN A 56 14.59 11.25 -0.72
N ILE A 57 13.75 10.45 -0.06
CA ILE A 57 14.17 9.30 0.76
C ILE A 57 14.44 8.09 -0.12
N TRP A 58 13.42 7.61 -0.88
CA TRP A 58 13.45 6.31 -1.56
C TRP A 58 13.95 6.34 -3.00
N ILE A 59 13.93 7.51 -3.68
CA ILE A 59 14.30 7.57 -5.11
C ILE A 59 15.64 8.27 -5.31
N THR A 60 15.77 9.52 -4.87
CA THR A 60 17.01 10.29 -5.10
C THR A 60 18.06 10.05 -4.02
N GLY A 61 17.64 9.58 -2.85
CA GLY A 61 18.51 9.44 -1.69
C GLY A 61 19.12 10.76 -1.20
N LYS A 62 18.50 11.89 -1.55
CA LYS A 62 18.96 13.24 -1.18
C LYS A 62 18.85 13.51 0.32
N TYR A 63 17.77 13.00 0.94
CA TYR A 63 17.55 13.15 2.37
C TYR A 63 18.16 11.99 3.13
N LYS A 64 19.12 12.28 4.00
CA LYS A 64 19.89 11.31 4.78
C LYS A 64 19.55 11.34 6.27
N THR A 65 18.88 12.39 6.72
CA THR A 65 18.52 12.58 8.14
C THR A 65 17.02 12.88 8.27
N TRP A 66 16.46 12.54 9.42
CA TRP A 66 15.09 12.87 9.77
C TRP A 66 14.84 14.38 9.74
N GLY A 67 15.87 15.20 10.08
CA GLY A 67 15.79 16.65 9.99
C GLY A 67 15.58 17.17 8.58
N GLN A 68 16.27 16.57 7.59
CA GLN A 68 16.10 16.95 6.19
C GLN A 68 14.72 16.54 5.64
N ALA A 69 14.26 15.35 6.03
CA ALA A 69 13.03 14.79 5.50
C ALA A 69 11.75 15.47 6.03
N PHE A 70 11.77 15.92 7.29
CA PHE A 70 10.59 16.46 7.96
C PHE A 70 10.79 17.92 8.43
N ASN A 71 11.86 18.60 8.00
CA ASN A 71 12.18 19.95 8.39
C ASN A 71 12.19 20.19 9.92
N ILE A 72 12.83 19.27 10.65
CA ILE A 72 12.98 19.30 12.11
C ILE A 72 14.44 19.40 12.54
N LYS A 73 14.69 19.79 13.78
CA LYS A 73 16.06 19.91 14.32
C LYS A 73 16.70 18.56 14.68
N SER A 74 16.66 17.60 13.77
CA SER A 74 17.23 16.28 13.99
C SER A 74 18.39 16.01 13.02
N LYS A 75 19.55 15.60 13.56
CA LYS A 75 20.70 15.12 12.79
C LYS A 75 20.76 13.60 12.72
N VAL A 76 19.78 12.91 13.27
CA VAL A 76 19.69 11.46 13.29
C VAL A 76 19.53 10.95 11.84
N PRO A 77 20.36 9.99 11.41
CA PRO A 77 20.27 9.44 10.05
C PRO A 77 18.96 8.67 9.84
N ILE A 78 18.58 8.48 8.58
CA ILE A 78 17.48 7.60 8.18
C ILE A 78 18.10 6.32 7.61
N HIS A 79 17.72 5.15 8.15
CA HIS A 79 17.95 3.87 7.49
C HIS A 79 16.73 3.53 6.62
N VAL A 80 16.93 3.54 5.32
CA VAL A 80 15.87 3.29 4.36
C VAL A 80 15.81 1.80 4.05
N TYR A 81 14.64 1.20 4.16
CA TYR A 81 14.36 -0.18 3.79
C TYR A 81 13.48 -0.26 2.56
N THR A 82 13.78 -1.23 1.70
CA THR A 82 13.00 -1.56 0.52
C THR A 82 12.88 -3.08 0.36
N ARG A 83 12.09 -3.55 -0.61
CA ARG A 83 11.95 -4.97 -0.92
C ARG A 83 13.11 -5.46 -1.78
N SER A 84 13.67 -6.63 -1.43
CA SER A 84 14.68 -7.33 -2.24
C SER A 84 14.07 -8.24 -3.31
N ASP A 85 12.77 -8.57 -3.18
CA ASP A 85 12.00 -9.38 -4.11
C ASP A 85 11.08 -8.52 -4.98
N ALA A 86 10.77 -9.00 -6.19
CA ALA A 86 9.78 -8.36 -7.05
C ALA A 86 8.38 -8.50 -6.45
N CYS A 87 7.72 -7.38 -6.17
CA CYS A 87 6.40 -7.41 -5.54
C CYS A 87 5.56 -6.18 -5.84
N GLY A 88 4.23 -6.37 -5.81
CA GLY A 88 3.29 -5.29 -6.06
C GLY A 88 3.35 -4.14 -5.04
N ALA A 89 3.77 -4.38 -3.79
CA ALA A 89 3.92 -3.32 -2.79
C ALA A 89 5.02 -2.34 -3.19
N ALA A 90 6.20 -2.84 -3.58
CA ALA A 90 7.31 -2.01 -4.05
C ALA A 90 6.98 -1.29 -5.35
N GLU A 91 6.34 -1.98 -6.30
CA GLU A 91 5.90 -1.37 -7.56
C GLU A 91 4.96 -0.19 -7.33
N VAL A 92 3.96 -0.35 -6.48
CA VAL A 92 2.97 0.69 -6.19
C VAL A 92 3.55 1.83 -5.36
N TRP A 93 4.48 1.53 -4.43
CA TRP A 93 5.20 2.56 -3.70
C TRP A 93 6.08 3.42 -4.60
N ALA A 94 6.84 2.79 -5.50
CA ALA A 94 7.64 3.51 -6.50
C ALA A 94 6.77 4.35 -7.45
N LYS A 95 5.63 3.79 -7.89
CA LYS A 95 4.66 4.46 -8.76
C LYS A 95 4.07 5.72 -8.13
N TYR A 96 3.93 5.76 -6.82
CA TYR A 96 3.52 6.96 -6.09
C TYR A 96 4.47 8.15 -6.34
N PHE A 97 5.74 7.89 -6.61
CA PHE A 97 6.76 8.87 -6.98
C PHE A 97 6.98 8.96 -8.50
N GLY A 98 6.15 8.32 -9.33
CA GLY A 98 6.30 8.29 -10.78
C GLY A 98 7.50 7.45 -11.26
N LYS A 99 7.87 6.42 -10.50
CA LYS A 99 9.04 5.57 -10.70
C LYS A 99 8.66 4.10 -10.72
N LYS A 100 9.65 3.21 -10.96
CA LYS A 100 9.52 1.75 -10.93
C LYS A 100 10.18 1.17 -9.67
N GLN A 101 9.88 -0.08 -9.35
CA GLN A 101 10.46 -0.76 -8.20
C GLN A 101 11.99 -0.71 -8.19
N GLU A 102 12.63 -0.86 -9.35
CA GLU A 102 14.08 -0.86 -9.50
C GLU A 102 14.74 0.49 -9.15
N ASP A 103 13.97 1.57 -9.15
CA ASP A 103 14.44 2.90 -8.77
C ASP A 103 14.45 3.12 -7.25
N LEU A 104 13.84 2.21 -6.47
CA LEU A 104 13.77 2.33 -5.01
C LEU A 104 15.13 2.07 -4.36
N LEU A 105 15.60 3.04 -3.61
CA LEU A 105 16.82 2.96 -2.81
C LEU A 105 16.53 2.40 -1.42
N GLY A 106 17.55 1.82 -0.79
CA GLY A 106 17.51 1.33 0.59
C GLY A 106 18.09 -0.08 0.73
N SER A 107 18.14 -0.54 1.97
CA SER A 107 18.53 -1.91 2.30
C SER A 107 17.43 -2.88 1.91
N GLY A 108 17.72 -3.81 1.02
CA GLY A 108 16.76 -4.80 0.52
C GLY A 108 16.41 -5.83 1.58
N VAL A 109 15.11 -6.01 1.84
CA VAL A 109 14.57 -7.00 2.78
C VAL A 109 13.52 -7.86 2.07
N PHE A 110 13.59 -9.17 2.30
CA PHE A 110 12.69 -10.13 1.67
C PHE A 110 11.32 -10.16 2.37
N GLY A 111 10.27 -10.02 1.59
CA GLY A 111 8.89 -10.17 2.03
C GLY A 111 8.35 -9.03 2.92
N ASP A 112 7.04 -8.91 2.98
CA ASP A 112 6.36 -7.92 3.85
C ASP A 112 6.65 -8.16 5.35
N PRO A 113 6.66 -9.41 5.87
CA PRO A 113 7.01 -9.67 7.26
C PRO A 113 8.43 -9.23 7.61
N GLY A 114 9.38 -9.46 6.69
CA GLY A 114 10.78 -9.07 6.88
C GLY A 114 10.93 -7.56 6.96
N LEU A 115 10.28 -6.82 6.07
CA LEU A 115 10.35 -5.36 6.05
C LEU A 115 9.66 -4.74 7.28
N ALA A 116 8.51 -5.28 7.71
CA ALA A 116 7.86 -4.87 8.95
C ALA A 116 8.77 -5.08 10.18
N LEU A 117 9.46 -6.23 10.23
CA LEU A 117 10.39 -6.53 11.33
C LEU A 117 11.62 -5.62 11.30
N ALA A 118 12.17 -5.31 10.13
CA ALA A 118 13.30 -4.39 9.97
C ALA A 118 12.92 -2.98 10.47
N ALA A 119 11.80 -2.43 10.01
CA ALA A 119 11.30 -1.15 10.47
C ALA A 119 11.00 -1.12 11.98
N LYS A 120 10.46 -2.22 12.54
CA LYS A 120 10.18 -2.33 13.98
C LYS A 120 11.44 -2.30 14.84
N LYS A 121 12.48 -3.02 14.43
CA LYS A 121 13.71 -3.22 15.24
C LYS A 121 14.70 -2.07 15.14
N ASP A 122 14.61 -1.25 14.11
CA ASP A 122 15.53 -0.15 13.89
C ASP A 122 14.87 1.18 14.26
N PRO A 123 15.28 1.81 15.39
CA PRO A 123 14.72 3.09 15.84
C PRO A 123 14.85 4.23 14.83
N ILE A 124 15.77 4.13 13.87
CA ILE A 124 15.99 5.14 12.84
C ILE A 124 15.59 4.68 11.45
N GLY A 125 14.93 3.50 11.38
CA GLY A 125 14.49 2.88 10.15
C GLY A 125 13.16 3.41 9.63
N ILE A 126 13.04 3.50 8.30
CA ILE A 126 11.80 3.73 7.58
C ILE A 126 11.67 2.73 6.44
N GLY A 127 10.46 2.21 6.25
CA GLY A 127 10.10 1.33 5.14
C GLY A 127 8.68 1.61 4.67
N TYR A 128 8.14 0.70 3.88
CA TYR A 128 6.74 0.74 3.43
C TYR A 128 6.17 -0.67 3.45
N ASN A 129 4.87 -0.80 3.73
CA ASN A 129 4.24 -2.12 3.80
C ASN A 129 2.76 -2.08 3.40
N ASN A 130 2.22 -3.23 3.02
CA ASN A 130 0.77 -3.39 2.91
C ASN A 130 0.11 -3.18 4.28
N ILE A 131 -1.13 -2.68 4.29
CA ILE A 131 -1.88 -2.36 5.52
C ILE A 131 -1.88 -3.54 6.51
N GLY A 132 -2.04 -4.76 6.02
CA GLY A 132 -2.07 -5.98 6.85
C GLY A 132 -0.77 -6.28 7.61
N TYR A 133 0.34 -5.60 7.29
CA TYR A 133 1.61 -5.71 8.01
C TYR A 133 1.95 -4.46 8.83
N ALA A 134 1.04 -3.51 8.85
CA ALA A 134 1.12 -2.31 9.69
C ALA A 134 0.11 -2.32 10.83
N TYR A 135 -1.00 -3.06 10.67
CA TYR A 135 -2.09 -3.15 11.64
C TYR A 135 -2.40 -4.59 12.05
N ASP A 136 -2.89 -4.75 13.26
CA ASP A 136 -3.39 -6.02 13.79
C ASP A 136 -4.86 -6.23 13.37
N PHE A 137 -5.15 -7.37 12.75
CA PHE A 137 -6.49 -7.68 12.20
C PHE A 137 -7.58 -7.81 13.27
N ASN A 138 -7.24 -8.21 14.50
CA ASN A 138 -8.21 -8.41 15.56
C ASN A 138 -8.53 -7.10 16.28
N THR A 139 -7.48 -6.38 16.68
CA THR A 139 -7.62 -5.14 17.44
C THR A 139 -7.85 -3.91 16.57
N LYS A 140 -7.59 -4.03 15.26
CA LYS A 140 -7.60 -2.93 14.27
C LYS A 140 -6.62 -1.79 14.58
N LYS A 141 -5.74 -1.96 15.55
CA LYS A 141 -4.72 -0.99 15.94
C LYS A 141 -3.40 -1.24 15.18
N GLN A 142 -2.56 -0.23 15.12
CA GLN A 142 -1.20 -0.38 14.58
C GLN A 142 -0.44 -1.44 15.36
N LEU A 143 0.34 -2.27 14.66
CA LEU A 143 1.14 -3.33 15.28
C LEU A 143 2.11 -2.76 16.32
N SER A 144 2.26 -3.49 17.43
CA SER A 144 3.18 -3.09 18.49
C SER A 144 4.61 -2.91 17.96
N GLY A 145 5.19 -1.76 18.24
CA GLY A 145 6.54 -1.38 17.82
C GLY A 145 6.63 -0.76 16.42
N ILE A 146 5.52 -0.67 15.69
CA ILE A 146 5.43 0.02 14.39
C ILE A 146 4.56 1.27 14.53
N ARG A 147 4.88 2.30 13.73
CA ARG A 147 3.99 3.45 13.47
C ARG A 147 3.90 3.68 11.98
N VAL A 148 2.68 3.88 11.52
CA VAL A 148 2.40 4.37 10.18
C VAL A 148 2.70 5.85 10.14
N VAL A 149 3.46 6.28 9.13
CA VAL A 149 3.75 7.68 8.90
C VAL A 149 2.62 8.29 8.06
N PRO A 150 1.86 9.26 8.59
CA PRO A 150 0.82 9.92 7.83
C PRO A 150 1.37 10.63 6.59
N ILE A 151 0.55 10.78 5.56
CA ILE A 151 0.90 11.57 4.37
C ILE A 151 0.32 12.97 4.52
N ASP A 152 1.16 13.98 4.44
CA ASP A 152 0.77 15.39 4.29
C ASP A 152 0.42 15.63 2.81
N LEU A 153 -0.86 15.57 2.50
CA LEU A 153 -1.39 15.63 1.13
C LEU A 153 -1.40 17.05 0.58
N ASN A 154 -1.72 18.02 1.42
CA ASN A 154 -1.79 19.42 1.05
C ASN A 154 -0.44 20.15 1.17
N LYS A 155 0.58 19.48 1.72
CA LYS A 155 1.99 19.93 1.85
C LYS A 155 2.14 21.21 2.70
N ASN A 156 1.32 21.35 3.72
CA ASN A 156 1.36 22.50 4.61
C ASN A 156 2.28 22.32 5.84
N GLY A 157 2.92 21.14 5.96
CA GLY A 157 3.87 20.82 7.03
C GLY A 157 3.22 20.37 8.34
N LYS A 158 1.98 19.93 8.30
CA LYS A 158 1.25 19.36 9.44
C LYS A 158 0.19 18.38 8.95
N ILE A 159 -0.22 17.46 9.80
CA ILE A 159 -1.36 16.59 9.54
C ILE A 159 -2.63 17.27 10.03
N ASP A 160 -3.46 17.68 9.10
CA ASP A 160 -4.76 18.26 9.38
C ASP A 160 -5.81 17.18 9.80
N PRO A 161 -6.91 17.55 10.48
CA PRO A 161 -7.90 16.56 10.95
C PRO A 161 -8.49 15.67 9.85
N ASP A 162 -8.61 16.17 8.62
CA ASP A 162 -9.12 15.43 7.47
C ASP A 162 -8.08 14.51 6.81
N GLU A 163 -6.79 14.65 7.17
CA GLU A 163 -5.67 13.79 6.81
C GLU A 163 -5.32 12.77 7.92
N ASN A 164 -5.85 12.95 9.14
CA ASN A 164 -5.55 12.11 10.30
C ASN A 164 -6.49 10.91 10.41
N PHE A 165 -6.26 9.89 9.61
CA PHE A 165 -7.05 8.64 9.57
C PHE A 165 -6.16 7.38 9.73
N TYR A 166 -5.02 7.49 10.43
CA TYR A 166 -4.04 6.41 10.55
C TYR A 166 -4.08 5.68 11.90
N ASP A 167 -4.89 6.13 12.85
CA ASP A 167 -4.90 5.57 14.22
C ASP A 167 -5.46 4.14 14.26
N SER A 168 -6.43 3.84 13.41
CA SER A 168 -6.98 2.50 13.26
C SER A 168 -6.99 2.04 11.80
N MET A 169 -6.96 0.72 11.61
CA MET A 169 -7.12 0.08 10.32
C MET A 169 -8.44 0.47 9.65
N ASN A 170 -9.52 0.56 10.43
CA ASN A 170 -10.84 0.89 9.92
C ASN A 170 -10.91 2.32 9.38
N ASP A 171 -10.31 3.29 10.09
CA ASP A 171 -10.27 4.68 9.64
C ASP A 171 -9.50 4.82 8.33
N LEU A 172 -8.37 4.09 8.20
CA LEU A 172 -7.57 4.07 6.98
C LEU A 172 -8.35 3.41 5.82
N ILE A 173 -9.00 2.26 6.06
CA ILE A 173 -9.85 1.57 5.06
C ILE A 173 -10.96 2.51 4.57
N ASP A 174 -11.62 3.20 5.49
CA ASP A 174 -12.66 4.18 5.18
C ASP A 174 -12.13 5.37 4.36
N ALA A 175 -10.94 5.87 4.71
CA ALA A 175 -10.31 6.96 3.97
C ALA A 175 -9.95 6.53 2.54
N ILE A 176 -9.46 5.30 2.35
CA ILE A 176 -9.16 4.74 1.02
C ILE A 176 -10.46 4.56 0.21
N ALA A 177 -11.51 4.02 0.83
CA ALA A 177 -12.80 3.82 0.17
C ALA A 177 -13.44 5.14 -0.27
N LYS A 178 -13.23 6.22 0.49
CA LYS A 178 -13.71 7.58 0.20
C LYS A 178 -12.77 8.39 -0.72
N GLY A 179 -11.65 7.81 -1.17
CA GLY A 179 -10.66 8.48 -2.03
C GLY A 179 -9.84 9.57 -1.34
N LYS A 180 -9.80 9.58 0.00
CA LYS A 180 -8.97 10.51 0.78
C LYS A 180 -7.51 10.08 0.82
N TYR A 181 -7.23 8.78 0.80
CA TYR A 181 -5.87 8.25 0.68
C TYR A 181 -5.48 8.17 -0.80
N PRO A 182 -4.24 8.55 -1.20
CA PRO A 182 -3.85 8.61 -2.61
C PRO A 182 -3.81 7.23 -3.29
N SER A 183 -4.10 7.23 -4.60
CA SER A 183 -4.02 6.02 -5.41
C SER A 183 -3.23 6.33 -6.71
N PRO A 184 -1.97 5.85 -6.86
CA PRO A 184 -1.22 5.10 -5.85
C PRO A 184 -0.91 5.92 -4.59
N PRO A 185 -0.57 5.31 -3.43
CA PRO A 185 -0.22 3.91 -3.20
C PRO A 185 -1.39 2.99 -2.79
N ALA A 186 -2.65 3.46 -2.80
CA ALA A 186 -3.79 2.56 -2.84
C ALA A 186 -3.90 1.95 -4.26
N ARG A 187 -4.43 0.71 -4.35
CA ARG A 187 -4.51 -0.05 -5.59
C ARG A 187 -5.65 -1.05 -5.58
N ASP A 188 -6.13 -1.39 -6.76
CA ASP A 188 -6.98 -2.56 -6.94
C ASP A 188 -6.13 -3.84 -7.00
N LEU A 189 -6.67 -4.93 -6.49
CA LEU A 189 -6.13 -6.27 -6.63
C LEU A 189 -6.99 -7.05 -7.62
N TYR A 190 -6.35 -7.85 -8.46
CA TYR A 190 -7.00 -8.46 -9.60
C TYR A 190 -6.90 -9.97 -9.61
N PHE A 191 -7.98 -10.62 -10.03
CA PHE A 191 -7.91 -11.92 -10.66
C PHE A 191 -7.72 -11.74 -12.16
N VAL A 192 -6.80 -12.51 -12.74
CA VAL A 192 -6.45 -12.45 -14.16
C VAL A 192 -6.60 -13.82 -14.77
N THR A 193 -7.31 -13.88 -15.90
CA THR A 193 -7.48 -15.09 -16.70
C THR A 193 -6.84 -14.91 -18.08
N ASN A 194 -6.56 -15.99 -18.77
CA ASN A 194 -6.09 -15.95 -20.15
C ASN A 194 -7.28 -15.84 -21.11
N GLY A 195 -7.59 -14.63 -21.53
CA GLY A 195 -8.82 -14.27 -22.22
C GLY A 195 -10.05 -14.31 -21.30
N LYS A 196 -11.21 -14.02 -21.85
CA LYS A 196 -12.49 -14.11 -21.13
C LYS A 196 -12.70 -15.57 -20.65
N PRO A 197 -12.97 -15.79 -19.34
CA PRO A 197 -13.09 -17.14 -18.80
C PRO A 197 -14.24 -17.91 -19.45
N LYS A 198 -13.97 -19.16 -19.84
CA LYS A 198 -14.95 -20.09 -20.42
C LYS A 198 -15.33 -21.22 -19.46
N ASN A 199 -14.46 -21.50 -18.48
CA ASN A 199 -14.74 -22.53 -17.48
C ASN A 199 -15.83 -22.05 -16.53
N LYS A 200 -16.93 -22.79 -16.45
CA LYS A 200 -18.10 -22.45 -15.65
C LYS A 200 -17.77 -22.28 -14.16
N LEU A 201 -16.89 -23.10 -13.61
CA LEU A 201 -16.47 -23.00 -12.20
C LEU A 201 -15.68 -21.73 -11.93
N VAL A 202 -14.80 -21.33 -12.85
CA VAL A 202 -14.05 -20.06 -12.76
C VAL A 202 -15.00 -18.87 -12.79
N ILE A 203 -15.99 -18.89 -13.69
CA ILE A 203 -16.99 -17.83 -13.81
C ILE A 203 -17.80 -17.70 -12.52
N GLU A 204 -18.31 -18.81 -11.99
CA GLU A 204 -19.11 -18.83 -10.75
C GLU A 204 -18.27 -18.40 -9.54
N PHE A 205 -17.00 -18.82 -9.45
CA PHE A 205 -16.10 -18.38 -8.39
C PHE A 205 -15.85 -16.87 -8.42
N ILE A 206 -15.54 -16.31 -9.59
CA ILE A 206 -15.32 -14.85 -9.72
C ILE A 206 -16.61 -14.09 -9.41
N LYS A 207 -17.77 -14.56 -9.86
CA LYS A 207 -19.07 -13.97 -9.51
C LYS A 207 -19.31 -13.98 -8.02
N TRP A 208 -19.04 -15.10 -7.34
CA TRP A 208 -19.19 -15.19 -5.90
C TRP A 208 -18.27 -14.20 -5.17
N VAL A 209 -17.00 -14.08 -5.60
CA VAL A 209 -16.05 -13.11 -5.03
C VAL A 209 -16.54 -11.67 -5.21
N LEU A 210 -17.13 -11.34 -6.37
CA LEU A 210 -17.65 -10.00 -6.66
C LEU A 210 -19.00 -9.70 -6.00
N ALA A 211 -19.70 -10.71 -5.49
CA ALA A 211 -21.00 -10.60 -4.82
C ALA A 211 -20.88 -10.93 -3.33
N ASP A 212 -21.21 -12.17 -2.96
CA ASP A 212 -21.24 -12.62 -1.56
C ASP A 212 -19.89 -12.58 -0.88
N GLY A 213 -18.81 -12.76 -1.63
CA GLY A 213 -17.43 -12.68 -1.14
C GLY A 213 -17.06 -11.32 -0.58
N GLN A 214 -17.66 -10.24 -1.07
CA GLN A 214 -17.36 -8.88 -0.63
C GLN A 214 -17.62 -8.64 0.86
N LYS A 215 -18.52 -9.38 1.50
CA LYS A 215 -18.79 -9.27 2.94
C LYS A 215 -17.60 -9.66 3.83
N TYR A 216 -16.66 -10.47 3.32
CA TYR A 216 -15.49 -10.93 4.06
C TYR A 216 -14.26 -10.03 3.87
N VAL A 217 -14.30 -9.11 2.90
CA VAL A 217 -13.13 -8.33 2.49
C VAL A 217 -12.57 -7.48 3.64
N ASN A 218 -13.43 -6.72 4.32
CA ASN A 218 -12.98 -5.82 5.40
C ASN A 218 -12.48 -6.57 6.63
N GLU A 219 -13.04 -7.75 6.91
CA GLU A 219 -12.59 -8.58 8.05
C GLU A 219 -11.15 -9.03 7.88
N THR A 220 -10.71 -9.24 6.62
CA THR A 220 -9.36 -9.67 6.27
C THR A 220 -8.40 -8.51 6.01
N GLY A 221 -8.84 -7.26 6.28
CA GLY A 221 -7.99 -6.07 6.18
C GLY A 221 -7.83 -5.50 4.78
N TYR A 222 -8.66 -5.95 3.84
CA TYR A 222 -8.77 -5.37 2.51
C TYR A 222 -9.95 -4.38 2.44
N ILE A 223 -10.08 -3.69 1.32
CA ILE A 223 -11.09 -2.68 1.09
C ILE A 223 -12.08 -3.16 0.03
N ASN A 224 -13.38 -3.03 0.34
CA ASN A 224 -14.45 -3.36 -0.60
C ASN A 224 -14.35 -2.50 -1.86
N LEU A 225 -14.73 -3.10 -2.98
CA LEU A 225 -14.88 -2.39 -4.23
C LEU A 225 -16.15 -1.52 -4.23
N SER A 226 -16.13 -0.45 -5.02
CA SER A 226 -17.36 0.30 -5.30
C SER A 226 -18.34 -0.56 -6.10
N LYS A 227 -19.64 -0.25 -5.95
CA LYS A 227 -20.70 -0.95 -6.70
C LYS A 227 -20.49 -0.90 -8.22
N ASP A 228 -19.93 0.20 -8.73
CA ASP A 228 -19.68 0.35 -10.17
C ASP A 228 -18.61 -0.60 -10.66
N ILE A 229 -17.52 -0.78 -9.90
CA ILE A 229 -16.46 -1.74 -10.24
C ILE A 229 -16.99 -3.17 -10.18
N ILE A 230 -17.77 -3.52 -9.16
CA ILE A 230 -18.41 -4.83 -9.03
C ILE A 230 -19.32 -5.11 -10.23
N ASN A 231 -20.21 -4.17 -10.56
CA ASN A 231 -21.16 -4.30 -11.67
C ASN A 231 -20.42 -4.47 -13.01
N LYS A 232 -19.36 -3.68 -13.24
CA LYS A 232 -18.50 -3.83 -14.41
C LYS A 232 -17.87 -5.23 -14.47
N GLY A 233 -17.34 -5.72 -13.36
CA GLY A 233 -16.77 -7.07 -13.26
C GLY A 233 -17.79 -8.16 -13.60
N ILE A 234 -18.99 -8.09 -13.03
CA ILE A 234 -20.09 -9.04 -13.30
C ILE A 234 -20.53 -8.98 -14.76
N THR A 235 -20.61 -7.79 -15.34
CA THR A 235 -20.97 -7.61 -16.76
C THR A 235 -19.92 -8.24 -17.68
N ASN A 236 -18.65 -8.12 -17.35
CA ASN A 236 -17.55 -8.71 -18.12
C ASN A 236 -17.54 -10.25 -18.08
N LEU A 237 -18.22 -10.87 -17.13
CA LEU A 237 -18.38 -12.34 -17.03
C LEU A 237 -19.51 -12.88 -17.92
N LYS A 238 -20.45 -12.06 -18.36
CA LYS A 238 -21.53 -12.43 -19.31
C LYS A 238 -20.97 -12.49 -20.73
#